data_2955f278c1088da225dc9f187e4a1119
#
_entry.id   2955f278c1088da225dc9f187e4a1119
#
_cell.length_a   1.000
_cell.length_b   1.000
_cell.length_c   1.000
_cell.angle_alpha   90.00
_cell.angle_beta   90.00
_cell.angle_gamma   90.00
#
_symmetry.space_group_name_H-M   'P 1'
#
loop_
_entity.id
_entity.type
_entity.pdbx_description
1 polymer ?
#
loop_
_entity_poly.entity_id
_entity_poly.type
_entity_poly.pdbx_seq_one_letter_code
_entity_poly.pdbx_strand_id
1 'polypeptide(L)'
;MKLQQYSSVLFFLFAIISFNASAQKGWINLFNGKDLKDWNVKIAKHDYKDNYANTFRVKNGLMTVGYEGYKEFDKQYGHIFYKKPFSYYLLRVTYRFVGDQATGGEGWATRNSGAMLHCQDPATMLKDQDFPISIEAQILGGDGEHTRHTSNVCTPGTLINYDGKLFTGHCMDSKSKTYAGDQWVTADFLVLGDSVIKHIIAGEVVLEYTKPQVGGGSVTNFDPKVKIDGTPLKSGYISLQSESHPIEFKTVKLFDLAPYAKNQAKLDQVIDKILKE
;
A
#
# COMPACT_ATOMS: atom_id res chain seq x y z
N MET A 1 38.92 64.37 24.60
CA MET A 1 37.84 64.03 23.67
C MET A 1 37.76 62.51 23.57
N LYS A 2 36.79 61.85 24.27
CA LYS A 2 36.61 60.39 24.31
C LYS A 2 35.50 60.07 23.31
N LEU A 3 35.84 59.28 22.29
CA LEU A 3 34.85 58.70 21.37
C LEU A 3 34.19 57.50 22.05
N GLN A 4 32.89 57.54 22.14
CA GLN A 4 32.03 56.46 22.63
C GLN A 4 31.61 55.63 21.41
N GLN A 5 32.06 54.37 21.31
CA GLN A 5 31.60 53.38 20.33
C GLN A 5 30.27 52.80 20.78
N TYR A 6 29.22 53.01 20.00
CA TYR A 6 27.95 52.30 20.15
C TYR A 6 27.98 51.00 19.34
N SER A 7 27.98 49.88 20.04
CA SER A 7 27.88 48.54 19.43
C SER A 7 26.38 48.23 19.27
N SER A 8 25.88 48.21 18.02
CA SER A 8 24.53 47.84 17.70
C SER A 8 24.45 46.29 17.60
N VAL A 9 23.84 45.68 18.59
CA VAL A 9 23.51 44.23 18.56
C VAL A 9 22.23 44.05 17.75
N LEU A 10 22.36 43.47 16.58
CA LEU A 10 21.23 43.12 15.71
C LEU A 10 20.64 41.76 16.17
N PHE A 11 19.50 41.80 16.83
CA PHE A 11 18.74 40.59 17.17
C PHE A 11 18.00 40.06 15.94
N PHE A 12 18.47 38.97 15.34
CA PHE A 12 17.71 38.21 14.38
C PHE A 12 16.62 37.38 15.08
N LEU A 13 15.38 37.83 14.99
CA LEU A 13 14.23 37.02 15.38
C LEU A 13 14.02 35.97 14.31
N PHE A 14 14.42 34.71 14.60
CA PHE A 14 13.98 33.55 13.82
C PHE A 14 12.51 33.28 14.16
N ALA A 15 11.61 33.68 13.26
CA ALA A 15 10.21 33.26 13.32
C ALA A 15 10.16 31.75 13.00
N ILE A 16 10.00 30.92 14.01
CA ILE A 16 9.68 29.49 13.85
C ILE A 16 8.25 29.42 13.33
N ILE A 17 8.10 29.27 12.01
CA ILE A 17 6.81 28.96 11.39
C ILE A 17 6.50 27.52 11.73
N SER A 18 5.76 27.29 12.80
CA SER A 18 5.18 25.99 13.12
C SER A 18 4.12 25.67 12.07
N PHE A 19 4.46 24.83 11.10
CA PHE A 19 3.45 24.20 10.26
C PHE A 19 2.61 23.29 11.16
N ASN A 20 1.50 23.80 11.66
CA ASN A 20 0.44 22.97 12.19
C ASN A 20 -0.13 22.17 11.02
N ALA A 21 0.35 20.95 10.83
CA ALA A 21 -0.36 19.93 10.04
C ALA A 21 -1.68 19.67 10.77
N SER A 22 -2.72 20.42 10.40
CA SER A 22 -4.08 20.14 10.83
C SER A 22 -4.37 18.69 10.43
N ALA A 23 -4.45 17.78 11.39
CA ALA A 23 -4.90 16.41 11.14
C ALA A 23 -6.28 16.51 10.49
N GLN A 24 -6.37 16.19 9.22
CA GLN A 24 -7.60 16.26 8.44
C GLN A 24 -8.63 15.36 9.14
N LYS A 25 -9.71 15.98 9.65
CA LYS A 25 -10.64 15.35 10.58
C LYS A 25 -11.24 14.09 9.93
N GLY A 26 -10.91 12.91 10.46
CA GLY A 26 -11.37 11.61 9.98
C GLY A 26 -10.29 10.74 9.31
N TRP A 27 -9.20 11.30 8.82
CA TRP A 27 -8.08 10.52 8.28
C TRP A 27 -7.17 9.97 9.38
N ILE A 28 -6.79 8.71 9.26
CA ILE A 28 -5.83 8.01 10.11
C ILE A 28 -4.53 7.89 9.32
N ASN A 29 -3.44 8.50 9.79
CA ASN A 29 -2.13 8.27 9.22
C ASN A 29 -1.65 6.87 9.65
N LEU A 30 -1.67 5.91 8.73
CA LEU A 30 -1.15 4.57 9.00
C LEU A 30 0.39 4.61 9.09
N PHE A 31 1.04 5.43 8.28
CA PHE A 31 2.47 5.72 8.39
C PHE A 31 2.69 7.12 8.97
N ASN A 32 3.49 7.19 10.03
CA ASN A 32 3.72 8.41 10.80
C ASN A 32 4.95 9.23 10.35
N GLY A 33 5.70 8.75 9.33
CA GLY A 33 6.93 9.37 8.84
C GLY A 33 8.15 9.21 9.74
N LYS A 34 8.06 8.47 10.85
CA LYS A 34 9.13 8.39 11.87
C LYS A 34 9.61 6.98 12.14
N ASP A 35 8.69 6.04 12.29
CA ASP A 35 8.98 4.66 12.65
C ASP A 35 7.95 3.68 12.07
N LEU A 36 8.23 2.37 12.21
CA LEU A 36 7.38 1.26 11.76
C LEU A 36 6.71 0.54 12.94
N LYS A 37 6.60 1.14 14.12
CA LYS A 37 6.09 0.47 15.34
C LYS A 37 4.66 -0.06 15.20
N ASP A 38 3.86 0.55 14.32
CA ASP A 38 2.47 0.14 14.06
C ASP A 38 2.36 -0.87 12.91
N TRP A 39 3.49 -1.41 12.46
CA TRP A 39 3.59 -2.32 11.33
C TRP A 39 4.30 -3.61 11.70
N ASN A 40 3.87 -4.72 11.12
CA ASN A 40 4.48 -6.04 11.27
C ASN A 40 4.95 -6.57 9.92
N VAL A 41 6.17 -7.06 9.86
CA VAL A 41 6.76 -7.58 8.62
C VAL A 41 6.58 -9.10 8.54
N LYS A 42 6.32 -9.60 7.34
CA LYS A 42 6.41 -11.01 6.97
C LYS A 42 7.07 -11.11 5.60
N ILE A 43 8.19 -11.80 5.55
CA ILE A 43 8.94 -12.08 4.32
C ILE A 43 8.98 -13.60 4.15
N ALA A 44 8.76 -14.09 2.93
CA ALA A 44 8.86 -15.50 2.61
C ALA A 44 10.24 -16.04 3.02
N LYS A 45 10.29 -17.27 3.55
CA LYS A 45 11.47 -17.93 4.15
C LYS A 45 11.91 -17.39 5.51
N HIS A 46 11.26 -16.34 6.04
CA HIS A 46 11.57 -15.75 7.34
C HIS A 46 10.38 -15.83 8.29
N ASP A 47 10.66 -15.78 9.58
CA ASP A 47 9.63 -15.85 10.61
C ASP A 47 8.79 -14.55 10.64
N TYR A 48 7.57 -14.63 11.14
CA TYR A 48 6.72 -13.45 11.34
C TYR A 48 7.40 -12.43 12.26
N LYS A 49 7.39 -11.16 11.85
CA LYS A 49 8.09 -10.02 12.46
C LYS A 49 9.61 -9.99 12.25
N ASP A 50 10.16 -10.90 11.48
CA ASP A 50 11.54 -10.77 11.03
C ASP A 50 11.59 -9.84 9.81
N ASN A 51 12.16 -8.66 9.99
CA ASN A 51 12.42 -7.71 8.91
C ASN A 51 13.81 -8.00 8.33
N TYR A 52 13.94 -9.16 7.67
CA TYR A 52 15.19 -9.65 7.11
C TYR A 52 15.93 -8.56 6.32
N ALA A 53 17.24 -8.46 6.54
CA ALA A 53 18.14 -7.50 5.89
C ALA A 53 17.65 -6.04 5.96
N ASN A 54 16.78 -5.70 6.93
CA ASN A 54 16.20 -4.36 7.06
C ASN A 54 15.45 -3.90 5.78
N THR A 55 14.71 -4.83 5.15
CA THR A 55 13.99 -4.61 3.90
C THR A 55 13.06 -3.41 3.98
N PHE A 56 12.24 -3.35 5.03
CA PHE A 56 11.37 -2.21 5.30
C PHE A 56 12.01 -1.30 6.35
N ARG A 57 12.14 -0.02 6.05
CA ARG A 57 12.75 0.95 6.96
C ARG A 57 12.19 2.35 6.76
N VAL A 58 12.51 3.25 7.66
CA VAL A 58 12.23 4.67 7.50
C VAL A 58 13.52 5.40 7.15
N LYS A 59 13.53 6.12 6.04
CA LYS A 59 14.63 6.96 5.58
C LYS A 59 14.09 8.32 5.13
N ASN A 60 14.60 9.40 5.70
CA ASN A 60 14.19 10.77 5.34
C ASN A 60 12.65 11.01 5.42
N GLY A 61 11.97 10.41 6.40
CA GLY A 61 10.53 10.54 6.54
C GLY A 61 9.69 9.68 5.59
N LEU A 62 10.33 8.81 4.80
CA LEU A 62 9.67 7.89 3.86
C LEU A 62 9.76 6.46 4.39
N MET A 63 8.71 5.68 4.21
CA MET A 63 8.80 4.22 4.33
C MET A 63 9.45 3.71 3.06
N THR A 64 10.61 3.08 3.20
CA THR A 64 11.46 2.66 2.09
C THR A 64 11.56 1.14 2.09
N VAL A 65 11.39 0.54 0.93
CA VAL A 65 11.76 -0.84 0.64
C VAL A 65 13.11 -0.83 -0.08
N GLY A 66 14.06 -1.64 0.38
CA GLY A 66 15.37 -1.73 -0.26
C GLY A 66 16.04 -3.06 0.03
N TYR A 67 16.98 -3.41 -0.83
CA TYR A 67 17.57 -4.75 -0.93
C TYR A 67 19.10 -4.74 -0.78
N GLU A 68 19.68 -3.70 -0.20
CA GLU A 68 21.14 -3.56 -0.07
C GLU A 68 21.78 -4.68 0.77
N GLY A 69 21.00 -5.31 1.65
CA GLY A 69 21.44 -6.45 2.45
C GLY A 69 21.22 -7.82 1.81
N TYR A 70 20.66 -7.86 0.58
CA TYR A 70 20.43 -9.11 -0.13
C TYR A 70 21.64 -9.46 -1.01
N LYS A 71 22.06 -10.71 -0.99
CA LYS A 71 22.99 -11.24 -2.01
C LYS A 71 22.25 -11.48 -3.33
N GLU A 72 21.05 -12.04 -3.21
CA GLU A 72 20.14 -12.38 -4.28
C GLU A 72 18.72 -12.33 -3.72
N PHE A 73 17.73 -11.90 -4.51
CA PHE A 73 16.37 -11.78 -4.04
C PHE A 73 15.73 -13.13 -3.68
N ASP A 74 16.03 -14.16 -4.47
CA ASP A 74 15.66 -15.56 -4.20
C ASP A 74 14.20 -15.74 -3.75
N LYS A 75 13.26 -15.07 -4.44
CA LYS A 75 11.81 -15.11 -4.16
C LYS A 75 11.43 -14.77 -2.71
N GLN A 76 12.21 -13.95 -2.04
CA GLN A 76 11.95 -13.47 -0.70
C GLN A 76 10.94 -12.32 -0.74
N TYR A 77 9.73 -12.61 -1.28
CA TYR A 77 8.61 -11.68 -1.33
C TYR A 77 8.24 -11.25 0.09
N GLY A 78 8.09 -9.96 0.31
CA GLY A 78 7.83 -9.42 1.64
C GLY A 78 6.61 -8.51 1.68
N HIS A 79 6.01 -8.46 2.86
CA HIS A 79 4.83 -7.65 3.12
C HIS A 79 4.95 -7.00 4.49
N ILE A 80 4.63 -5.71 4.58
CA ILE A 80 4.54 -5.00 5.85
C ILE A 80 3.10 -4.66 6.15
N PHE A 81 2.55 -5.23 7.22
CA PHE A 81 1.13 -5.19 7.58
C PHE A 81 0.86 -4.13 8.64
N TYR A 82 -0.16 -3.31 8.42
CA TYR A 82 -0.64 -2.45 9.48
C TYR A 82 -1.27 -3.26 10.62
N LYS A 83 -1.11 -2.82 11.86
CA LYS A 83 -1.38 -3.58 13.11
C LYS A 83 -2.80 -4.08 13.32
N LYS A 84 -3.80 -3.58 12.57
CA LYS A 84 -5.22 -3.97 12.73
C LYS A 84 -5.95 -4.07 11.39
N PRO A 85 -7.00 -4.91 11.30
CA PRO A 85 -7.82 -5.02 10.11
C PRO A 85 -8.80 -3.85 9.97
N PHE A 86 -9.34 -3.69 8.74
CA PHE A 86 -10.39 -2.75 8.38
C PHE A 86 -11.41 -3.43 7.45
N SER A 87 -12.63 -2.85 7.35
CA SER A 87 -13.71 -3.38 6.50
C SER A 87 -14.18 -2.38 5.45
N TYR A 88 -14.56 -1.17 5.85
CA TYR A 88 -15.01 -0.09 4.98
C TYR A 88 -14.05 1.08 5.11
N TYR A 89 -13.37 1.45 4.02
CA TYR A 89 -12.35 2.50 4.08
C TYR A 89 -12.02 3.09 2.72
N LEU A 90 -11.44 4.28 2.74
CA LEU A 90 -10.65 4.83 1.63
C LEU A 90 -9.17 4.82 2.06
N LEU A 91 -8.35 4.01 1.40
CA LEU A 91 -6.90 3.97 1.59
C LEU A 91 -6.24 4.86 0.53
N ARG A 92 -5.37 5.80 0.95
CA ARG A 92 -4.54 6.61 0.06
C ARG A 92 -3.08 6.25 0.23
N VAL A 93 -2.42 5.89 -0.86
CA VAL A 93 -1.00 5.55 -0.91
C VAL A 93 -0.32 6.46 -1.93
N THR A 94 0.72 7.19 -1.49
CA THR A 94 1.59 7.96 -2.38
C THR A 94 2.95 7.31 -2.41
N TYR A 95 3.39 6.88 -3.58
CA TYR A 95 4.58 6.05 -3.78
C TYR A 95 5.42 6.52 -4.99
N ARG A 96 6.66 6.05 -5.06
CA ARG A 96 7.52 6.09 -6.26
C ARG A 96 8.48 4.92 -6.26
N PHE A 97 8.82 4.42 -7.43
CA PHE A 97 9.93 3.48 -7.60
C PHE A 97 11.24 4.24 -7.71
N VAL A 98 12.32 3.66 -7.15
CA VAL A 98 13.65 4.26 -7.13
C VAL A 98 14.71 3.19 -7.35
N GLY A 99 15.87 3.59 -7.91
CA GLY A 99 17.02 2.70 -8.08
C GLY A 99 16.77 1.52 -9.02
N ASP A 100 17.58 0.49 -8.85
CA ASP A 100 17.58 -0.70 -9.69
C ASP A 100 16.98 -1.91 -8.95
N GLN A 101 16.47 -2.85 -9.71
CA GLN A 101 15.94 -4.11 -9.19
C GLN A 101 17.06 -4.92 -8.52
N ALA A 102 16.75 -5.59 -7.42
CA ALA A 102 17.67 -6.50 -6.74
C ALA A 102 18.12 -7.64 -7.67
N THR A 103 19.39 -8.06 -7.54
CA THR A 103 19.92 -9.23 -8.26
C THR A 103 19.04 -10.45 -8.00
N GLY A 104 18.72 -11.21 -9.04
CA GLY A 104 17.84 -12.38 -8.95
C GLY A 104 16.35 -12.05 -8.84
N GLY A 105 15.98 -10.78 -8.98
CA GLY A 105 14.59 -10.37 -9.14
C GLY A 105 14.04 -10.82 -10.50
N GLU A 106 12.80 -11.31 -10.51
CA GLU A 106 12.16 -11.79 -11.74
C GLU A 106 11.80 -10.60 -12.65
N GLY A 107 11.88 -10.77 -13.97
CA GLY A 107 11.68 -9.68 -14.94
C GLY A 107 10.32 -9.00 -14.80
N TRP A 108 9.25 -9.76 -14.53
CA TRP A 108 7.92 -9.22 -14.30
C TRP A 108 7.82 -8.37 -13.03
N ALA A 109 8.73 -8.56 -12.07
CA ALA A 109 8.76 -7.82 -10.80
C ALA A 109 9.56 -6.50 -10.87
N THR A 110 10.06 -6.12 -12.05
CA THR A 110 10.67 -4.81 -12.28
C THR A 110 9.62 -3.72 -12.06
N ARG A 111 9.91 -2.74 -11.18
CA ARG A 111 8.99 -1.66 -10.79
C ARG A 111 7.59 -2.19 -10.48
N ASN A 112 7.54 -3.23 -9.64
CA ASN A 112 6.33 -3.89 -9.18
C ASN A 112 6.27 -3.90 -7.65
N SER A 113 5.10 -3.64 -7.13
CA SER A 113 4.74 -3.65 -5.72
C SER A 113 3.21 -3.70 -5.62
N GLY A 114 2.67 -3.78 -4.42
CA GLY A 114 1.22 -3.82 -4.20
C GLY A 114 0.79 -3.17 -2.89
N ALA A 115 -0.43 -2.64 -2.88
CA ALA A 115 -1.20 -2.41 -1.67
C ALA A 115 -2.18 -3.57 -1.53
N MET A 116 -1.93 -4.46 -0.57
CA MET A 116 -2.76 -5.65 -0.36
C MET A 116 -3.95 -5.27 0.52
N LEU A 117 -5.14 -5.58 0.05
CA LEU A 117 -6.42 -5.25 0.68
C LEU A 117 -7.06 -6.53 1.22
N HIS A 118 -7.74 -6.44 2.36
CA HIS A 118 -8.41 -7.59 2.98
C HIS A 118 -7.49 -8.82 3.18
N CYS A 119 -6.21 -8.58 3.53
CA CYS A 119 -5.26 -9.66 3.77
C CYS A 119 -5.71 -10.55 4.93
N GLN A 120 -5.32 -11.83 4.84
CA GLN A 120 -5.30 -12.71 5.99
C GLN A 120 -4.52 -12.10 7.16
N ASP A 121 -4.75 -12.60 8.38
CA ASP A 121 -3.92 -12.25 9.53
C ASP A 121 -2.46 -12.68 9.25
N PRO A 122 -1.48 -11.75 9.26
CA PRO A 122 -0.09 -12.08 8.99
C PRO A 122 0.50 -13.11 9.97
N ALA A 123 -0.04 -13.23 11.17
CA ALA A 123 0.37 -14.26 12.12
C ALA A 123 -0.01 -15.69 11.70
N THR A 124 -0.93 -15.83 10.74
CA THR A 124 -1.33 -17.13 10.16
C THR A 124 -0.54 -17.51 8.91
N MET A 125 0.31 -16.62 8.40
CA MET A 125 1.17 -16.93 7.26
C MET A 125 2.28 -17.90 7.68
N LEU A 126 2.39 -19.01 6.95
CA LEU A 126 3.48 -19.95 7.17
C LEU A 126 4.83 -19.35 6.76
N LYS A 127 5.93 -19.96 7.23
CA LYS A 127 7.29 -19.43 7.01
C LYS A 127 7.60 -19.21 5.54
N ASP A 128 7.27 -20.19 4.69
CA ASP A 128 7.59 -20.17 3.26
C ASP A 128 6.43 -19.69 2.38
N GLN A 129 5.34 -19.19 2.98
CA GLN A 129 4.25 -18.60 2.21
C GLN A 129 4.73 -17.36 1.47
N ASP A 130 4.49 -17.31 0.16
CA ASP A 130 4.95 -16.25 -0.74
C ASP A 130 4.12 -14.95 -0.59
N PHE A 131 2.82 -15.03 -0.81
CA PHE A 131 1.90 -13.90 -0.76
C PHE A 131 0.83 -14.12 0.32
N PRO A 132 0.31 -13.06 0.95
CA PRO A 132 -0.90 -13.20 1.78
C PRO A 132 -2.11 -13.51 0.90
N ILE A 133 -3.04 -14.33 1.41
CA ILE A 133 -4.37 -14.43 0.81
C ILE A 133 -5.01 -13.05 0.91
N SER A 134 -5.22 -12.36 -0.23
CA SER A 134 -5.62 -10.95 -0.27
C SER A 134 -6.10 -10.55 -1.67
N ILE A 135 -6.67 -9.36 -1.76
CA ILE A 135 -6.81 -8.63 -3.03
C ILE A 135 -5.63 -7.69 -3.14
N GLU A 136 -4.83 -7.82 -4.18
CA GLU A 136 -3.72 -6.93 -4.44
C GLU A 136 -4.15 -5.80 -5.37
N ALA A 137 -4.08 -4.56 -4.89
CA ALA A 137 -4.03 -3.40 -5.75
C ALA A 137 -2.60 -3.23 -6.25
N GLN A 138 -2.30 -3.85 -7.40
CA GLN A 138 -0.95 -3.90 -7.96
C GLN A 138 -0.47 -2.52 -8.39
N ILE A 139 0.70 -2.14 -7.93
CA ILE A 139 1.36 -0.88 -8.24
C ILE A 139 2.50 -1.17 -9.22
N LEU A 140 2.39 -0.65 -10.44
CA LEU A 140 3.43 -0.76 -11.46
C LEU A 140 4.04 0.59 -11.81
N GLY A 141 5.34 0.62 -12.07
CA GLY A 141 6.03 1.73 -12.73
C GLY A 141 6.39 1.36 -14.17
N GLY A 142 6.46 2.36 -15.05
CA GLY A 142 6.88 2.18 -16.43
C GLY A 142 8.34 1.75 -16.52
N ASP A 143 8.63 0.82 -17.43
CA ASP A 143 9.97 0.32 -17.77
C ASP A 143 10.61 1.10 -18.92
N GLY A 144 9.88 2.01 -19.53
CA GLY A 144 10.33 2.81 -20.69
C GLY A 144 10.05 2.20 -22.05
N GLU A 145 9.61 0.95 -22.10
CA GLU A 145 9.42 0.19 -23.35
C GLU A 145 7.96 -0.21 -23.58
N HIS A 146 7.24 -0.59 -22.52
CA HIS A 146 5.91 -1.16 -22.60
C HIS A 146 4.86 -0.28 -21.92
N THR A 147 3.61 -0.45 -22.35
CA THR A 147 2.48 0.06 -21.58
C THR A 147 2.33 -0.78 -20.31
N ARG A 148 2.44 -0.14 -19.14
CA ARG A 148 2.28 -0.77 -17.84
C ARG A 148 1.30 0.05 -17.03
N HIS A 149 0.05 -0.38 -17.01
CA HIS A 149 -0.97 0.25 -16.21
C HIS A 149 -0.65 0.07 -14.73
N THR A 150 -0.84 1.10 -13.92
CA THR A 150 -0.76 0.95 -12.46
C THR A 150 -2.14 0.77 -11.86
N SER A 151 -2.22 0.38 -10.59
CA SER A 151 -3.50 0.17 -9.91
C SER A 151 -4.35 -0.93 -10.57
N ASN A 152 -3.68 -1.97 -11.06
CA ASN A 152 -4.30 -3.21 -11.53
C ASN A 152 -4.88 -3.99 -10.34
N VAL A 153 -5.59 -5.08 -10.58
CA VAL A 153 -5.94 -6.04 -9.54
C VAL A 153 -5.25 -7.37 -9.79
N CYS A 154 -4.59 -7.93 -8.76
CA CYS A 154 -4.21 -9.33 -8.71
C CYS A 154 -4.87 -10.04 -7.53
N THR A 155 -5.04 -11.34 -7.63
CA THR A 155 -5.89 -12.12 -6.72
C THR A 155 -5.13 -13.29 -6.09
N PRO A 156 -4.06 -13.06 -5.30
CA PRO A 156 -3.36 -14.16 -4.62
C PRO A 156 -4.29 -14.85 -3.60
N GLY A 157 -4.67 -16.10 -3.88
CA GLY A 157 -5.57 -16.90 -3.06
C GLY A 157 -7.00 -16.38 -2.95
N THR A 158 -7.42 -15.54 -3.90
CA THR A 158 -8.74 -14.90 -3.90
C THR A 158 -9.38 -14.90 -5.29
N LEU A 159 -10.65 -14.54 -5.35
CA LEU A 159 -11.44 -14.35 -6.58
C LEU A 159 -12.29 -13.09 -6.43
N ILE A 160 -12.65 -12.48 -7.55
CA ILE A 160 -13.52 -11.31 -7.62
C ILE A 160 -14.58 -11.49 -8.71
N ASN A 161 -15.63 -10.68 -8.68
CA ASN A 161 -16.54 -10.54 -9.81
C ASN A 161 -16.19 -9.24 -10.56
N TYR A 162 -15.97 -9.37 -11.87
CA TYR A 162 -15.77 -8.25 -12.78
C TYR A 162 -16.85 -8.29 -13.85
N ASP A 163 -17.51 -7.16 -14.11
CA ASP A 163 -18.62 -7.04 -15.06
C ASP A 163 -19.69 -8.14 -14.85
N GLY A 164 -20.05 -8.36 -13.57
CA GLY A 164 -21.07 -9.32 -13.16
C GLY A 164 -20.67 -10.80 -13.24
N LYS A 165 -19.45 -11.13 -13.67
CA LYS A 165 -18.95 -12.50 -13.82
C LYS A 165 -17.80 -12.79 -12.90
N LEU A 166 -17.67 -14.04 -12.47
CA LEU A 166 -16.51 -14.50 -11.70
C LEU A 166 -15.26 -14.40 -12.56
N PHE A 167 -14.28 -13.62 -12.10
CA PHE A 167 -12.95 -13.53 -12.69
C PHE A 167 -12.04 -14.58 -12.04
N THR A 168 -11.52 -15.50 -12.85
CA THR A 168 -10.67 -16.61 -12.41
C THR A 168 -9.22 -16.45 -12.84
N GLY A 169 -8.88 -15.35 -13.52
CA GLY A 169 -7.51 -15.00 -13.85
C GLY A 169 -6.75 -14.52 -12.61
N HIS A 170 -5.41 -14.40 -12.74
CA HIS A 170 -4.60 -13.92 -11.63
C HIS A 170 -4.59 -12.40 -11.55
N CYS A 171 -4.29 -11.71 -12.66
CA CYS A 171 -4.25 -10.25 -12.70
C CYS A 171 -5.11 -9.71 -13.84
N MET A 172 -5.61 -8.48 -13.65
CA MET A 172 -6.36 -7.71 -14.63
C MET A 172 -5.87 -6.27 -14.63
N ASP A 173 -5.59 -5.74 -15.81
CA ASP A 173 -5.16 -4.37 -15.99
C ASP A 173 -6.27 -3.36 -15.68
N SER A 174 -5.89 -2.26 -15.08
CA SER A 174 -6.70 -1.07 -14.94
C SER A 174 -6.74 -0.25 -16.24
N LYS A 175 -7.48 0.85 -16.23
CA LYS A 175 -7.49 1.84 -17.33
C LYS A 175 -6.55 3.02 -17.06
N SER A 176 -5.65 2.92 -16.07
CA SER A 176 -4.71 3.99 -15.76
C SER A 176 -3.67 4.15 -16.87
N LYS A 177 -3.02 5.32 -16.92
CA LYS A 177 -1.84 5.49 -17.75
C LYS A 177 -0.60 4.85 -17.10
N THR A 178 0.47 4.68 -17.90
CA THR A 178 1.81 4.33 -17.42
C THR A 178 2.48 5.54 -16.75
N TYR A 179 3.11 5.31 -15.59
CA TYR A 179 3.90 6.30 -14.86
C TYR A 179 5.37 5.88 -14.89
N ALA A 180 6.17 6.56 -15.70
CA ALA A 180 7.59 6.25 -15.88
C ALA A 180 8.49 7.07 -14.96
N GLY A 181 9.72 6.58 -14.75
CA GLY A 181 10.71 7.24 -13.91
C GLY A 181 10.36 7.23 -12.42
N ASP A 182 10.98 8.13 -11.66
CA ASP A 182 10.89 8.20 -10.20
C ASP A 182 9.82 9.19 -9.71
N GLN A 183 8.77 9.42 -10.52
CA GLN A 183 7.71 10.35 -10.18
C GLN A 183 6.82 9.83 -9.05
N TRP A 184 6.34 10.75 -8.22
CA TRP A 184 5.35 10.43 -7.20
C TRP A 184 3.98 10.17 -7.82
N VAL A 185 3.37 9.05 -7.45
CA VAL A 185 2.01 8.66 -7.86
C VAL A 185 1.17 8.49 -6.61
N THR A 186 -0.05 8.99 -6.65
CA THR A 186 -1.05 8.78 -5.60
C THR A 186 -2.16 7.89 -6.12
N ALA A 187 -2.39 6.80 -5.43
CA ALA A 187 -3.49 5.87 -5.66
C ALA A 187 -4.43 5.86 -4.46
N ASP A 188 -5.73 5.89 -4.74
CA ASP A 188 -6.79 5.73 -3.76
C ASP A 188 -7.52 4.42 -3.99
N PHE A 189 -7.80 3.69 -2.91
CA PHE A 189 -8.53 2.42 -2.92
C PHE A 189 -9.76 2.54 -2.03
N LEU A 190 -10.94 2.66 -2.65
CA LEU A 190 -12.21 2.64 -1.93
C LEU A 190 -12.64 1.19 -1.76
N VAL A 191 -12.78 0.76 -0.52
CA VAL A 191 -13.15 -0.62 -0.16
C VAL A 191 -14.40 -0.59 0.70
N LEU A 192 -15.47 -1.24 0.24
CA LEU A 192 -16.77 -1.29 0.93
C LEU A 192 -17.11 -2.73 1.30
N GLY A 193 -16.34 -3.30 2.25
CA GLY A 193 -16.48 -4.69 2.68
C GLY A 193 -16.32 -5.67 1.51
N ASP A 194 -17.24 -6.62 1.40
CA ASP A 194 -17.32 -7.60 0.32
C ASP A 194 -18.23 -7.15 -0.84
N SER A 195 -18.68 -5.89 -0.87
CA SER A 195 -19.60 -5.41 -1.90
C SER A 195 -18.88 -4.88 -3.13
N VAL A 196 -18.05 -3.85 -2.99
CA VAL A 196 -17.33 -3.21 -4.10
C VAL A 196 -15.97 -2.69 -3.67
N ILE A 197 -14.99 -2.80 -4.56
CA ILE A 197 -13.69 -2.18 -4.45
C ILE A 197 -13.45 -1.36 -5.73
N LYS A 198 -12.96 -0.10 -5.55
CA LYS A 198 -12.61 0.80 -6.64
C LYS A 198 -11.17 1.25 -6.49
N HIS A 199 -10.43 1.19 -7.57
CA HIS A 199 -9.09 1.78 -7.69
C HIS A 199 -9.21 3.13 -8.38
N ILE A 200 -8.60 4.17 -7.80
CA ILE A 200 -8.74 5.54 -8.25
C ILE A 200 -7.36 6.16 -8.41
N ILE A 201 -7.08 6.70 -9.59
CA ILE A 201 -5.84 7.42 -9.91
C ILE A 201 -6.20 8.82 -10.41
N ALA A 202 -5.59 9.85 -9.84
CA ALA A 202 -5.84 11.25 -10.23
C ALA A 202 -7.35 11.63 -10.20
N GLY A 203 -8.12 11.06 -9.26
CA GLY A 203 -9.55 11.31 -9.10
C GLY A 203 -10.45 10.48 -10.04
N GLU A 204 -9.89 9.68 -10.94
CA GLU A 204 -10.62 8.84 -11.88
C GLU A 204 -10.67 7.38 -11.40
N VAL A 205 -11.85 6.74 -11.45
CA VAL A 205 -11.98 5.29 -11.22
C VAL A 205 -11.39 4.55 -12.41
N VAL A 206 -10.23 3.92 -12.19
CA VAL A 206 -9.51 3.19 -13.25
C VAL A 206 -9.81 1.69 -13.25
N LEU A 207 -10.36 1.18 -12.16
CA LEU A 207 -10.80 -0.21 -12.05
C LEU A 207 -11.87 -0.33 -10.95
N GLU A 208 -12.90 -1.14 -11.20
CA GLU A 208 -13.95 -1.47 -10.23
C GLU A 208 -14.32 -2.93 -10.35
N TYR A 209 -14.50 -3.60 -9.21
CA TYR A 209 -14.92 -4.99 -9.11
C TYR A 209 -15.68 -5.23 -7.81
N THR A 210 -16.35 -6.39 -7.73
CA THR A 210 -17.28 -6.70 -6.64
C THR A 210 -17.05 -8.11 -6.09
N LYS A 211 -17.65 -8.40 -4.95
CA LYS A 211 -17.71 -9.72 -4.32
C LYS A 211 -16.33 -10.39 -4.16
N PRO A 212 -15.34 -9.70 -3.56
CA PRO A 212 -14.08 -10.34 -3.25
C PRO A 212 -14.29 -11.51 -2.30
N GLN A 213 -13.68 -12.66 -2.60
CA GLN A 213 -13.79 -13.87 -1.80
C GLN A 213 -12.51 -14.67 -1.83
N VAL A 214 -12.28 -15.50 -0.83
CA VAL A 214 -11.20 -16.49 -0.82
C VAL A 214 -11.43 -17.49 -1.94
N GLY A 215 -10.37 -17.91 -2.65
CA GLY A 215 -10.46 -18.87 -3.74
C GLY A 215 -9.30 -18.74 -4.73
N GLY A 216 -9.35 -19.49 -5.81
CA GLY A 216 -8.32 -19.44 -6.85
C GLY A 216 -6.94 -19.93 -6.38
N GLY A 217 -5.93 -19.54 -7.15
CA GLY A 217 -4.53 -19.94 -6.98
C GLY A 217 -3.61 -18.75 -6.66
N SER A 218 -2.39 -18.79 -7.24
CA SER A 218 -1.38 -17.71 -7.16
C SER A 218 -0.93 -17.35 -5.75
N VAL A 219 -0.98 -18.34 -4.85
CA VAL A 219 -0.40 -18.32 -3.52
C VAL A 219 0.10 -19.72 -3.22
N THR A 220 1.29 -19.85 -2.63
CA THR A 220 1.91 -21.13 -2.29
C THR A 220 2.26 -21.20 -0.80
N ASN A 221 2.43 -22.43 -0.30
CA ASN A 221 2.85 -22.71 1.08
C ASN A 221 1.96 -22.06 2.16
N PHE A 222 0.67 -21.91 1.90
CA PHE A 222 -0.31 -21.37 2.85
C PHE A 222 -0.83 -22.47 3.79
N ASP A 223 -1.37 -22.07 4.95
CA ASP A 223 -2.11 -22.98 5.83
C ASP A 223 -3.50 -23.27 5.23
N PRO A 224 -3.83 -24.51 4.86
CA PRO A 224 -5.14 -24.87 4.30
C PRO A 224 -6.33 -24.50 5.21
N LYS A 225 -6.10 -24.35 6.51
CA LYS A 225 -7.15 -23.95 7.47
C LYS A 225 -7.56 -22.48 7.31
N VAL A 226 -6.68 -21.66 6.72
CA VAL A 226 -6.94 -20.24 6.49
C VAL A 226 -7.59 -20.00 5.12
N LYS A 227 -7.24 -20.81 4.11
CA LYS A 227 -7.76 -20.68 2.75
C LYS A 227 -9.03 -21.53 2.57
N ILE A 228 -10.16 -20.98 2.99
CA ILE A 228 -11.48 -21.63 2.82
C ILE A 228 -12.18 -20.99 1.64
N ASP A 229 -12.13 -21.63 0.49
CA ASP A 229 -12.67 -21.12 -0.77
C ASP A 229 -14.18 -20.77 -0.67
N GLY A 230 -14.57 -19.68 -1.30
CA GLY A 230 -15.93 -19.13 -1.25
C GLY A 230 -16.22 -18.26 -0.04
N THR A 231 -15.29 -18.12 0.91
CA THR A 231 -15.46 -17.21 2.06
C THR A 231 -15.41 -15.74 1.59
N PRO A 232 -16.49 -14.95 1.80
CA PRO A 232 -16.49 -13.54 1.43
C PRO A 232 -15.44 -12.74 2.22
N LEU A 233 -14.69 -11.87 1.55
CA LEU A 233 -13.70 -10.98 2.17
C LEU A 233 -14.35 -9.69 2.66
N LYS A 234 -14.95 -9.72 3.85
CA LYS A 234 -15.67 -8.57 4.45
C LYS A 234 -14.76 -7.58 5.16
N SER A 235 -13.59 -8.04 5.59
CA SER A 235 -12.57 -7.26 6.28
C SER A 235 -11.24 -8.00 6.23
N GLY A 236 -10.16 -7.30 6.51
CA GLY A 236 -8.82 -7.90 6.59
C GLY A 236 -7.76 -6.86 6.86
N TYR A 237 -6.52 -7.31 6.97
CA TYR A 237 -5.38 -6.44 7.15
C TYR A 237 -5.05 -5.70 5.85
N ILE A 238 -4.28 -4.63 5.97
CA ILE A 238 -3.71 -3.88 4.86
C ILE A 238 -2.21 -4.08 4.93
N SER A 239 -1.58 -4.41 3.78
CA SER A 239 -0.12 -4.45 3.70
C SER A 239 0.41 -3.76 2.45
N LEU A 240 1.70 -3.41 2.50
CA LEU A 240 2.48 -2.94 1.37
C LEU A 240 3.54 -3.98 1.04
N GLN A 241 3.81 -4.18 -0.24
CA GLN A 241 4.61 -5.29 -0.74
C GLN A 241 6.05 -4.89 -1.05
N SER A 242 6.98 -5.83 -0.88
CA SER A 242 8.34 -5.82 -1.43
C SER A 242 8.51 -6.98 -2.40
N GLU A 243 8.87 -6.66 -3.66
CA GLU A 243 8.87 -7.61 -4.77
C GLU A 243 10.13 -7.50 -5.67
N SER A 244 11.26 -7.27 -5.05
CA SER A 244 12.60 -7.12 -5.63
C SER A 244 12.98 -5.73 -6.18
N HIS A 245 12.03 -4.83 -6.48
CA HIS A 245 12.38 -3.48 -6.91
C HIS A 245 12.18 -2.47 -5.77
N PRO A 246 13.17 -1.59 -5.49
CA PRO A 246 13.04 -0.59 -4.43
C PRO A 246 11.89 0.39 -4.69
N ILE A 247 11.14 0.68 -3.62
CA ILE A 247 10.01 1.60 -3.65
C ILE A 247 9.99 2.45 -2.37
N GLU A 248 9.54 3.68 -2.50
CA GLU A 248 9.33 4.60 -1.39
C GLU A 248 7.86 4.97 -1.27
N PHE A 249 7.35 4.95 -0.04
CA PHE A 249 6.00 5.40 0.31
C PHE A 249 6.09 6.68 1.14
N LYS A 250 5.50 7.77 0.61
CA LYS A 250 5.45 9.08 1.27
C LYS A 250 4.24 9.23 2.16
N THR A 251 3.09 8.73 1.69
CA THR A 251 1.81 8.80 2.40
C THR A 251 1.17 7.43 2.40
N VAL A 252 0.78 6.96 3.58
CA VAL A 252 -0.13 5.83 3.75
C VAL A 252 -1.14 6.28 4.80
N LYS A 253 -2.33 6.67 4.34
CA LYS A 253 -3.41 7.14 5.22
C LYS A 253 -4.74 6.52 4.85
N LEU A 254 -5.62 6.40 5.81
CA LEU A 254 -6.91 5.73 5.66
C LEU A 254 -8.02 6.60 6.26
N PHE A 255 -9.13 6.69 5.57
CA PHE A 255 -10.37 7.20 6.14
C PHE A 255 -11.29 6.00 6.46
N ASP A 256 -11.62 5.84 7.75
CA ASP A 256 -12.46 4.73 8.20
C ASP A 256 -13.94 5.04 7.91
N LEU A 257 -14.54 4.27 7.02
CA LEU A 257 -15.93 4.40 6.59
C LEU A 257 -16.88 3.46 7.35
N ALA A 258 -16.37 2.55 8.17
CA ALA A 258 -17.19 1.58 8.92
C ALA A 258 -18.31 2.22 9.77
N PRO A 259 -18.11 3.40 10.40
CA PRO A 259 -19.18 4.08 11.12
C PRO A 259 -20.39 4.48 10.27
N TYR A 260 -20.21 4.57 8.95
CA TYR A 260 -21.26 4.98 8.00
C TYR A 260 -21.88 3.80 7.23
N ALA A 261 -21.32 2.59 7.34
CA ALA A 261 -21.68 1.42 6.54
C ALA A 261 -23.19 1.03 6.60
N LYS A 262 -23.87 1.36 7.69
CA LYS A 262 -25.31 1.05 7.86
C LYS A 262 -26.26 2.13 7.32
N ASN A 263 -25.75 3.24 6.81
CA ASN A 263 -26.54 4.35 6.26
C ASN A 263 -25.97 4.75 4.89
N GLN A 264 -26.55 4.19 3.83
CA GLN A 264 -26.05 4.36 2.46
C GLN A 264 -25.95 5.84 2.06
N ALA A 265 -26.98 6.63 2.30
CA ALA A 265 -26.99 8.05 1.93
C ALA A 265 -25.88 8.84 2.65
N LYS A 266 -25.60 8.52 3.92
CA LYS A 266 -24.51 9.14 4.68
C LYS A 266 -23.14 8.66 4.21
N LEU A 267 -23.03 7.38 3.89
CA LEU A 267 -21.81 6.79 3.34
C LEU A 267 -21.43 7.47 2.02
N ASP A 268 -22.38 7.58 1.09
CA ASP A 268 -22.18 8.23 -0.21
C ASP A 268 -21.77 9.70 -0.04
N GLN A 269 -22.45 10.45 0.82
CA GLN A 269 -22.10 11.84 1.13
C GLN A 269 -20.66 11.97 1.66
N VAL A 270 -20.23 11.05 2.52
CA VAL A 270 -18.86 11.08 3.09
C VAL A 270 -17.84 10.71 2.01
N ILE A 271 -18.12 9.69 1.19
CA ILE A 271 -17.24 9.27 0.08
C ILE A 271 -17.04 10.43 -0.90
N ASP A 272 -18.14 11.06 -1.36
CA ASP A 272 -18.07 12.20 -2.27
C ASP A 272 -17.26 13.38 -1.73
N LYS A 273 -17.30 13.57 -0.43
CA LYS A 273 -16.51 14.61 0.25
C LYS A 273 -15.03 14.27 0.25
N ILE A 274 -14.65 13.07 0.72
CA ILE A 274 -13.24 12.69 0.94
C ILE A 274 -12.48 12.45 -0.37
N LEU A 275 -13.18 12.11 -1.46
CA LEU A 275 -12.58 11.97 -2.80
C LEU A 275 -12.21 13.33 -3.43
N LYS A 276 -12.76 14.44 -2.93
CA LYS A 276 -12.43 15.81 -3.36
C LYS A 276 -11.29 16.44 -2.55
N GLU A 277 -10.85 15.80 -1.48
CA GLU A 277 -9.75 16.20 -0.61
C GLU A 277 -8.41 15.63 -1.09
#